data_bfd5e67d6ed1658f30bc14783b1c20ef
#
_entry.id   bfd5e67d6ed1658f30bc14783b1c20ef
#
_cell.length_a   1.000
_cell.length_b   1.000
_cell.length_c   1.000
_cell.angle_alpha   90.00
_cell.angle_beta   90.00
_cell.angle_gamma   90.00
#
_symmetry.space_group_name_H-M   'P 1'
#
loop_
_entity.id
_entity.type
_entity.pdbx_description
1 polymer ?
#
loop_
_entity_poly.entity_id
_entity_poly.type
_entity_poly.pdbx_seq_one_letter_code
_entity_poly.pdbx_strand_id
1 'polypeptide(L)'
;VRVIKDLRLVHRFNGYIHMKSIPGASQELVNEAGLYADRLSVNIEIPNEQSLQLLAPEKDFQSVFTPMRFIQQGMLQSAEDRKKYRHAPRFVPAGQSTQMIIGATPDKDKDILGLTSALYKRPSMKRVYYSGYVSVNTYDTRLPALKQPPLVRENRLYQADWLMRFYQFKVDEIVDDAYPDLDLEIDPKLSWALRHPEQFPIDINRAD
;
A
#
# COMPACT_ATOMS: atom_id res chain seq x y z
N VAL A 1 -11.26 18.26 -3.04
CA VAL A 1 -10.85 19.04 -1.87
C VAL A 1 -12.03 19.83 -1.31
N ARG A 2 -12.78 20.61 -2.13
CA ARG A 2 -13.89 21.46 -1.69
C ARG A 2 -14.88 20.72 -0.77
N VAL A 3 -15.36 19.54 -1.15
CA VAL A 3 -16.33 18.75 -0.36
C VAL A 3 -15.82 18.44 1.04
N ILE A 4 -14.56 17.98 1.18
CA ILE A 4 -14.02 17.64 2.51
C ILE A 4 -13.79 18.90 3.37
N LYS A 5 -13.48 20.02 2.74
CA LYS A 5 -13.38 21.33 3.41
C LYS A 5 -14.73 21.78 3.94
N ASP A 6 -15.78 21.71 3.11
CA ASP A 6 -17.15 22.06 3.52
C ASP A 6 -17.64 21.13 4.64
N LEU A 7 -17.36 19.81 4.56
CA LEU A 7 -17.67 18.87 5.63
C LEU A 7 -17.03 19.31 6.97
N ARG A 8 -15.76 19.71 6.97
CA ARG A 8 -15.06 20.13 8.20
C ARG A 8 -15.51 21.50 8.71
N LEU A 9 -15.60 22.50 7.80
CA LEU A 9 -15.79 23.91 8.21
C LEU A 9 -17.24 24.30 8.35
N VAL A 10 -18.11 23.84 7.44
CA VAL A 10 -19.53 24.20 7.42
C VAL A 10 -20.33 23.20 8.24
N HIS A 11 -20.19 21.91 7.97
CA HIS A 11 -20.98 20.86 8.61
C HIS A 11 -20.37 20.35 9.92
N ARG A 12 -19.14 20.80 10.30
CA ARG A 12 -18.42 20.40 11.52
C ARG A 12 -18.35 18.88 11.70
N PHE A 13 -18.22 18.15 10.59
CA PHE A 13 -18.13 16.70 10.60
C PHE A 13 -16.82 16.24 11.24
N ASN A 14 -16.91 15.51 12.36
CA ASN A 14 -15.78 15.01 13.13
C ASN A 14 -15.43 13.53 12.83
N GLY A 15 -16.16 12.89 11.91
CA GLY A 15 -15.89 11.52 11.50
C GLY A 15 -14.61 11.40 10.65
N TYR A 16 -14.19 10.17 10.42
CA TYR A 16 -12.98 9.86 9.63
C TYR A 16 -13.19 10.18 8.15
N ILE A 17 -12.25 10.93 7.57
CA ILE A 17 -12.22 11.25 6.15
C ILE A 17 -10.98 10.65 5.52
N HIS A 18 -11.18 9.70 4.62
CA HIS A 18 -10.14 9.18 3.73
C HIS A 18 -10.38 9.74 2.33
N MET A 19 -9.41 10.46 1.79
CA MET A 19 -9.47 11.01 0.45
C MET A 19 -8.42 10.38 -0.45
N LYS A 20 -8.84 9.98 -1.66
CA LYS A 20 -7.93 9.52 -2.71
C LYS A 20 -7.43 10.73 -3.51
N SER A 21 -6.12 10.90 -3.56
CA SER A 21 -5.45 11.82 -4.48
C SER A 21 -5.18 11.12 -5.80
N ILE A 22 -5.27 11.85 -6.90
CA ILE A 22 -4.93 11.31 -8.22
C ILE A 22 -3.42 11.45 -8.48
N PRO A 23 -2.82 10.58 -9.29
CA PRO A 23 -1.49 10.81 -9.86
C PRO A 23 -1.43 12.19 -10.56
N GLY A 24 -0.30 12.89 -10.43
CA GLY A 24 -0.14 14.24 -11.02
C GLY A 24 -0.87 15.37 -10.27
N ALA A 25 -1.50 15.12 -9.12
CA ALA A 25 -2.09 16.17 -8.31
C ALA A 25 -1.03 17.21 -7.90
N SER A 26 -1.37 18.51 -7.99
CA SER A 26 -0.46 19.57 -7.60
C SER A 26 -0.20 19.59 -6.09
N GLN A 27 0.95 20.12 -5.69
CA GLN A 27 1.33 20.22 -4.28
C GLN A 27 0.32 21.04 -3.47
N GLU A 28 -0.23 22.10 -4.05
CA GLU A 28 -1.23 22.97 -3.40
C GLU A 28 -2.50 22.20 -3.07
N LEU A 29 -3.01 21.40 -4.02
CA LEU A 29 -4.21 20.58 -3.81
C LEU A 29 -3.97 19.48 -2.76
N VAL A 30 -2.78 18.86 -2.78
CA VAL A 30 -2.39 17.85 -1.77
C VAL A 30 -2.28 18.50 -0.40
N ASN A 31 -1.65 19.69 -0.32
CA ASN A 31 -1.51 20.42 0.93
C ASN A 31 -2.87 20.85 1.50
N GLU A 32 -3.74 21.40 0.66
CA GLU A 32 -5.09 21.77 1.10
C GLU A 32 -5.88 20.52 1.56
N ALA A 33 -5.83 19.43 0.80
CA ALA A 33 -6.51 18.18 1.16
C ALA A 33 -6.03 17.63 2.52
N GLY A 34 -4.71 17.67 2.75
CA GLY A 34 -4.08 17.13 3.96
C GLY A 34 -4.47 17.84 5.24
N LEU A 35 -4.97 19.08 5.17
CA LEU A 35 -5.48 19.81 6.33
C LEU A 35 -6.88 19.33 6.77
N TYR A 36 -7.64 18.74 5.86
CA TYR A 36 -9.06 18.37 6.12
C TYR A 36 -9.30 16.87 6.11
N ALA A 37 -8.42 16.08 5.49
CA ALA A 37 -8.50 14.62 5.49
C ALA A 37 -7.69 14.00 6.63
N ASP A 38 -8.20 12.93 7.23
CA ASP A 38 -7.43 12.14 8.20
C ASP A 38 -6.38 11.28 7.50
N ARG A 39 -6.72 10.75 6.31
CA ARG A 39 -5.81 9.96 5.47
C ARG A 39 -5.91 10.39 4.02
N LEU A 40 -4.75 10.44 3.36
CA LEU A 40 -4.67 10.53 1.91
C LEU A 40 -4.13 9.22 1.32
N SER A 41 -4.63 8.85 0.16
CA SER A 41 -4.07 7.74 -0.62
C SER A 41 -3.73 8.18 -2.02
N VAL A 42 -2.62 7.66 -2.53
CA VAL A 42 -2.25 7.70 -3.95
C VAL A 42 -2.02 6.27 -4.36
N ASN A 43 -2.83 5.75 -5.27
CA ASN A 43 -2.73 4.36 -5.66
C ASN A 43 -1.61 4.17 -6.70
N ILE A 44 -0.78 3.15 -6.47
CA ILE A 44 0.24 2.71 -7.42
C ILE A 44 -0.43 1.97 -8.59
N GLU A 45 -1.51 1.24 -8.31
CA GLU A 45 -2.30 0.39 -9.19
C GLU A 45 -1.48 -0.81 -9.70
N ILE A 46 -0.42 -0.60 -10.46
CA ILE A 46 0.43 -1.65 -11.04
C ILE A 46 1.82 -1.59 -10.38
N PRO A 47 2.32 -2.70 -9.80
CA PRO A 47 3.56 -2.71 -9.02
C PRO A 47 4.84 -2.58 -9.87
N ASN A 48 4.75 -2.80 -11.18
CA ASN A 48 5.85 -2.73 -12.12
C ASN A 48 5.67 -1.55 -13.09
N GLU A 49 6.71 -0.71 -13.25
CA GLU A 49 6.62 0.49 -14.08
C GLU A 49 6.44 0.17 -15.57
N GLN A 50 7.09 -0.89 -16.09
CA GLN A 50 6.94 -1.30 -17.48
C GLN A 50 5.49 -1.76 -17.76
N SER A 51 4.93 -2.53 -16.84
CA SER A 51 3.53 -2.97 -16.92
C SER A 51 2.56 -1.78 -16.78
N LEU A 52 2.89 -0.80 -15.92
CA LEU A 52 2.10 0.42 -15.80
C LEU A 52 2.08 1.21 -17.11
N GLN A 53 3.24 1.41 -17.74
CA GLN A 53 3.35 2.12 -19.02
C GLN A 53 2.63 1.38 -20.17
N LEU A 54 2.65 0.04 -20.15
CA LEU A 54 1.92 -0.77 -21.14
C LEU A 54 0.41 -0.58 -21.02
N LEU A 55 -0.11 -0.55 -19.79
CA LEU A 55 -1.56 -0.50 -19.52
C LEU A 55 -2.11 0.93 -19.49
N ALA A 56 -1.32 1.87 -19.02
CA ALA A 56 -1.68 3.27 -18.86
C ALA A 56 -0.49 4.18 -19.26
N PRO A 57 -0.22 4.32 -20.57
CA PRO A 57 0.96 5.04 -21.08
C PRO A 57 1.02 6.51 -20.67
N GLU A 58 -0.10 7.08 -20.25
CA GLU A 58 -0.19 8.45 -19.70
C GLU A 58 0.29 8.56 -18.25
N LYS A 59 0.63 7.44 -17.59
CA LYS A 59 1.09 7.37 -16.20
C LYS A 59 2.52 6.85 -16.13
N ASP A 60 3.26 7.38 -15.19
CA ASP A 60 4.57 6.90 -14.79
C ASP A 60 4.68 6.82 -13.25
N PHE A 61 5.68 6.17 -12.76
CA PHE A 61 5.93 6.11 -11.31
C PHE A 61 6.22 7.47 -10.70
N GLN A 62 6.78 8.41 -11.47
CA GLN A 62 7.03 9.75 -10.98
C GLN A 62 5.72 10.49 -10.66
N SER A 63 4.71 10.39 -11.52
CA SER A 63 3.39 11.00 -11.31
C SER A 63 2.68 10.43 -10.08
N VAL A 64 2.92 9.16 -9.73
CA VAL A 64 2.38 8.49 -8.54
C VAL A 64 3.17 8.86 -7.29
N PHE A 65 4.50 8.76 -7.34
CA PHE A 65 5.34 8.98 -6.15
C PHE A 65 5.54 10.45 -5.78
N THR A 66 5.34 11.38 -6.72
CA THR A 66 5.44 12.82 -6.42
C THR A 66 4.40 13.29 -5.42
N PRO A 67 3.08 13.04 -5.59
CA PRO A 67 2.10 13.36 -4.56
C PRO A 67 2.34 12.63 -3.24
N MET A 68 2.83 11.38 -3.25
CA MET A 68 3.20 10.67 -2.02
C MET A 68 4.31 11.40 -1.26
N ARG A 69 5.29 11.99 -1.96
CA ARG A 69 6.34 12.81 -1.34
C ARG A 69 5.79 14.10 -0.75
N PHE A 70 4.85 14.76 -1.43
CA PHE A 70 4.19 15.96 -0.88
C PHE A 70 3.46 15.64 0.41
N ILE A 71 2.72 14.53 0.47
CA ILE A 71 2.04 14.08 1.69
C ILE A 71 3.07 13.84 2.80
N GLN A 72 4.17 13.16 2.51
CA GLN A 72 5.22 12.88 3.50
C GLN A 72 5.86 14.17 4.02
N GLN A 73 6.18 15.12 3.15
CA GLN A 73 6.74 16.42 3.52
C GLN A 73 5.78 17.22 4.41
N GLY A 74 4.50 17.29 4.03
CA GLY A 74 3.47 17.95 4.83
C GLY A 74 3.30 17.33 6.22
N MET A 75 3.37 16.00 6.33
CA MET A 75 3.33 15.30 7.63
C MET A 75 4.53 15.63 8.50
N LEU A 76 5.75 15.64 7.92
CA LEU A 76 6.98 15.98 8.65
C LEU A 76 6.93 17.44 9.11
N GLN A 77 6.56 18.36 8.23
CA GLN A 77 6.42 19.79 8.57
C GLN A 77 5.40 19.99 9.68
N SER A 78 4.21 19.39 9.58
CA SER A 78 3.19 19.49 10.61
C SER A 78 3.67 18.91 11.95
N ALA A 79 4.45 17.83 11.95
CA ALA A 79 5.02 17.27 13.16
C ALA A 79 6.02 18.22 13.83
N GLU A 80 6.87 18.90 13.04
CA GLU A 80 7.82 19.90 13.53
C GLU A 80 7.12 21.17 14.06
N ASP A 81 6.13 21.67 13.30
CA ASP A 81 5.37 22.85 13.71
C ASP A 81 4.61 22.60 15.01
N ARG A 82 4.08 21.42 15.24
CA ARG A 82 3.39 21.03 16.46
C ARG A 82 4.29 20.87 17.68
N LYS A 83 5.59 20.66 17.49
CA LYS A 83 6.57 20.74 18.58
C LYS A 83 6.77 22.18 19.05
N LYS A 84 6.70 23.14 18.12
CA LYS A 84 6.92 24.57 18.38
C LYS A 84 5.65 25.33 18.75
N TYR A 85 4.53 24.99 18.11
CA TYR A 85 3.27 25.72 18.24
C TYR A 85 2.13 24.78 18.63
N ARG A 86 1.57 24.97 19.83
CA ARG A 86 0.51 24.12 20.40
C ARG A 86 -0.73 23.98 19.50
N HIS A 87 -1.07 25.02 18.75
CA HIS A 87 -2.26 25.07 17.90
C HIS A 87 -1.97 24.85 16.41
N ALA A 88 -0.75 24.42 16.06
CA ALA A 88 -0.46 24.10 14.65
C ALA A 88 -1.40 22.99 14.15
N PRO A 89 -1.94 23.13 12.93
CA PRO A 89 -2.91 22.18 12.41
C PRO A 89 -2.29 20.79 12.22
N ARG A 90 -3.12 19.76 12.38
CA ARG A 90 -2.72 18.40 11.99
C ARG A 90 -2.78 18.29 10.48
N PHE A 91 -1.84 17.55 9.93
CA PHE A 91 -1.81 17.24 8.50
C PHE A 91 -1.83 15.71 8.34
N VAL A 92 -2.84 15.17 7.68
CA VAL A 92 -3.02 13.73 7.42
C VAL A 92 -2.67 12.87 8.65
N PRO A 93 -3.34 13.05 9.79
CA PRO A 93 -2.93 12.44 11.06
C PRO A 93 -2.96 10.90 11.07
N ALA A 94 -3.77 10.27 10.21
CA ALA A 94 -3.80 8.82 10.03
C ALA A 94 -2.82 8.33 8.93
N GLY A 95 -1.97 9.22 8.38
CA GLY A 95 -0.95 8.88 7.39
C GLY A 95 -1.50 8.61 6.00
N GLN A 96 -0.63 8.13 5.14
CA GLN A 96 -1.00 7.77 3.77
C GLN A 96 -1.15 6.27 3.56
N SER A 97 -1.88 5.92 2.51
CA SER A 97 -2.02 4.56 2.03
C SER A 97 -1.91 4.50 0.51
N THR A 98 -1.73 3.30 -0.02
CA THR A 98 -1.73 3.00 -1.45
C THR A 98 -2.49 1.71 -1.71
N GLN A 99 -2.77 1.43 -2.97
CA GLN A 99 -3.40 0.18 -3.42
C GLN A 99 -2.69 -0.32 -4.67
N MET A 100 -2.56 -1.65 -4.77
CA MET A 100 -2.08 -2.36 -5.95
C MET A 100 -3.14 -3.35 -6.43
N ILE A 101 -3.25 -3.51 -7.75
CA ILE A 101 -4.13 -4.47 -8.41
C ILE A 101 -3.32 -5.75 -8.63
N ILE A 102 -3.86 -6.88 -8.19
CA ILE A 102 -3.19 -8.18 -8.21
C ILE A 102 -3.77 -9.04 -9.31
N GLY A 103 -2.91 -9.56 -10.17
CA GLY A 103 -3.30 -10.46 -11.26
C GLY A 103 -3.71 -9.76 -12.55
N ALA A 104 -3.60 -8.44 -12.66
CA ALA A 104 -3.71 -7.72 -13.92
C ALA A 104 -2.44 -7.87 -14.80
N THR A 105 -1.32 -8.14 -14.14
CA THR A 105 0.01 -8.28 -14.73
C THR A 105 0.72 -9.51 -14.17
N PRO A 106 1.77 -10.04 -14.85
CA PRO A 106 2.45 -11.27 -14.44
C PRO A 106 3.47 -11.05 -13.29
N ASP A 107 3.28 -10.00 -12.49
CA ASP A 107 4.19 -9.68 -11.39
C ASP A 107 4.21 -10.78 -10.33
N LYS A 108 5.42 -11.08 -9.84
CA LYS A 108 5.64 -12.05 -8.77
C LYS A 108 5.27 -11.47 -7.41
N ASP A 109 4.82 -12.32 -6.49
CA ASP A 109 4.51 -11.89 -5.12
C ASP A 109 5.76 -11.35 -4.41
N LYS A 110 6.94 -11.85 -4.73
CA LYS A 110 8.22 -11.33 -4.25
C LYS A 110 8.41 -9.85 -4.62
N ASP A 111 8.12 -9.46 -5.87
CA ASP A 111 8.26 -8.07 -6.32
C ASP A 111 7.21 -7.17 -5.63
N ILE A 112 5.99 -7.65 -5.52
CA ILE A 112 4.88 -6.95 -4.83
C ILE A 112 5.22 -6.72 -3.35
N LEU A 113 5.68 -7.76 -2.64
CA LEU A 113 6.06 -7.67 -1.24
C LEU A 113 7.34 -6.84 -1.04
N GLY A 114 8.29 -6.92 -1.97
CA GLY A 114 9.49 -6.09 -2.01
C GLY A 114 9.14 -4.60 -2.09
N LEU A 115 8.26 -4.23 -3.02
CA LEU A 115 7.76 -2.86 -3.13
C LEU A 115 7.00 -2.44 -1.86
N THR A 116 6.14 -3.31 -1.34
CA THR A 116 5.41 -3.06 -0.08
C THR A 116 6.35 -2.80 1.08
N SER A 117 7.38 -3.62 1.25
CA SER A 117 8.40 -3.45 2.28
C SER A 117 9.13 -2.11 2.13
N ALA A 118 9.53 -1.73 0.90
CA ALA A 118 10.16 -0.45 0.62
C ALA A 118 9.24 0.75 0.94
N LEU A 119 7.93 0.62 0.70
CA LEU A 119 6.95 1.63 1.05
C LEU A 119 6.81 1.81 2.56
N TYR A 120 6.78 0.73 3.33
CA TYR A 120 6.67 0.78 4.80
C TYR A 120 7.91 1.37 5.50
N LYS A 121 9.07 1.39 4.85
CA LYS A 121 10.24 2.14 5.35
C LYS A 121 9.99 3.65 5.41
N ARG A 122 8.97 4.17 4.74
CA ARG A 122 8.56 5.57 4.79
C ARG A 122 7.61 5.79 5.98
N PRO A 123 7.93 6.65 6.95
CA PRO A 123 7.11 6.84 8.16
C PRO A 123 5.66 7.27 7.89
N SER A 124 5.43 7.93 6.75
CA SER A 124 4.10 8.38 6.31
C SER A 124 3.21 7.24 5.82
N MET A 125 3.78 6.16 5.26
CA MET A 125 3.01 5.03 4.74
C MET A 125 2.49 4.15 5.87
N LYS A 126 1.18 4.00 5.96
CA LYS A 126 0.51 3.23 7.03
C LYS A 126 -0.15 1.96 6.53
N ARG A 127 -0.55 1.93 5.25
CA ARG A 127 -1.24 0.76 4.70
C ARG A 127 -1.00 0.63 3.19
N VAL A 128 -0.69 -0.58 2.78
CA VAL A 128 -0.78 -1.03 1.38
C VAL A 128 -2.01 -1.93 1.27
N TYR A 129 -2.86 -1.67 0.28
CA TYR A 129 -4.02 -2.49 -0.05
C TYR A 129 -3.74 -3.29 -1.31
N TYR A 130 -4.24 -4.50 -1.31
CA TYR A 130 -4.22 -5.38 -2.48
C TYR A 130 -5.66 -5.58 -2.95
N SER A 131 -5.88 -5.58 -4.25
CA SER A 131 -7.20 -5.78 -4.84
C SER A 131 -7.06 -6.73 -6.03
N GLY A 132 -7.73 -7.86 -5.97
CA GLY A 132 -7.76 -8.82 -7.08
C GLY A 132 -8.33 -8.17 -8.34
N TYR A 133 -7.65 -8.35 -9.47
CA TYR A 133 -8.10 -7.85 -10.76
C TYR A 133 -9.44 -8.49 -11.16
N VAL A 134 -10.38 -7.65 -11.54
CA VAL A 134 -11.68 -8.06 -12.07
C VAL A 134 -11.71 -7.79 -13.59
N SER A 135 -11.82 -8.82 -14.40
CA SER A 135 -11.94 -8.67 -15.85
C SER A 135 -13.33 -8.14 -16.21
N VAL A 136 -13.40 -6.85 -16.60
CA VAL A 136 -14.65 -6.19 -17.00
C VAL A 136 -14.98 -6.40 -18.46
N ASN A 137 -13.97 -6.70 -19.28
CA ASN A 137 -14.09 -6.95 -20.70
C ASN A 137 -13.02 -7.94 -21.19
N THR A 138 -13.20 -8.49 -22.37
CA THR A 138 -12.28 -9.47 -22.98
C THR A 138 -11.63 -8.96 -24.27
N TYR A 139 -11.90 -7.73 -24.68
CA TYR A 139 -11.35 -7.16 -25.92
C TYR A 139 -9.98 -6.52 -25.75
N ASP A 140 -9.60 -6.13 -24.53
CA ASP A 140 -8.25 -5.62 -24.27
C ASP A 140 -7.28 -6.78 -24.02
N THR A 141 -6.56 -7.17 -25.06
CA THR A 141 -5.62 -8.30 -25.04
C THR A 141 -4.36 -8.05 -24.18
N ARG A 142 -4.15 -6.82 -23.69
CA ARG A 142 -3.07 -6.50 -22.74
C ARG A 142 -3.37 -7.00 -21.33
N LEU A 143 -4.64 -7.26 -21.04
CA LEU A 143 -5.13 -7.71 -19.74
C LEU A 143 -5.54 -9.18 -19.79
N PRO A 144 -5.34 -9.96 -18.72
CA PRO A 144 -5.74 -11.36 -18.69
C PRO A 144 -7.27 -11.48 -18.62
N ALA A 145 -7.83 -12.38 -19.42
CA ALA A 145 -9.24 -12.73 -19.38
C ALA A 145 -9.50 -13.71 -18.22
N LEU A 146 -9.55 -13.21 -16.98
CA LEU A 146 -9.81 -14.04 -15.81
C LEU A 146 -11.31 -14.30 -15.65
N LYS A 147 -11.67 -15.57 -15.41
CA LYS A 147 -13.06 -15.95 -15.07
C LYS A 147 -13.49 -15.44 -13.69
N GLN A 148 -12.56 -15.36 -12.76
CA GLN A 148 -12.78 -14.88 -11.41
C GLN A 148 -11.55 -14.09 -10.91
N PRO A 149 -11.74 -13.09 -10.03
CA PRO A 149 -10.65 -12.38 -9.40
C PRO A 149 -9.76 -13.34 -8.59
N PRO A 150 -8.44 -13.09 -8.49
CA PRO A 150 -7.51 -13.93 -7.74
C PRO A 150 -7.61 -13.68 -6.22
N LEU A 151 -8.78 -13.91 -5.61
CA LEU A 151 -9.07 -13.59 -4.21
C LEU A 151 -8.19 -14.37 -3.22
N VAL A 152 -7.83 -15.61 -3.54
CA VAL A 152 -6.93 -16.39 -2.69
C VAL A 152 -5.55 -15.74 -2.64
N ARG A 153 -5.00 -15.34 -3.80
CA ARG A 153 -3.72 -14.63 -3.89
C ARG A 153 -3.75 -13.29 -3.15
N GLU A 154 -4.85 -12.53 -3.32
CA GLU A 154 -5.08 -11.28 -2.55
C GLU A 154 -5.02 -11.53 -1.05
N ASN A 155 -5.73 -12.57 -0.56
CA ASN A 155 -5.71 -12.96 0.85
C ASN A 155 -4.30 -13.37 1.33
N ARG A 156 -3.56 -14.15 0.53
CA ARG A 156 -2.19 -14.55 0.89
C ARG A 156 -1.26 -13.34 1.01
N LEU A 157 -1.39 -12.34 0.13
CA LEU A 157 -0.65 -11.09 0.22
C LEU A 157 -1.00 -10.30 1.49
N TYR A 158 -2.27 -10.25 1.90
CA TYR A 158 -2.65 -9.65 3.19
C TYR A 158 -2.08 -10.40 4.38
N GLN A 159 -2.02 -11.74 4.34
CA GLN A 159 -1.39 -12.55 5.39
C GLN A 159 0.12 -12.29 5.46
N ALA A 160 0.80 -12.24 4.31
CA ALA A 160 2.22 -11.87 4.23
C ALA A 160 2.50 -10.44 4.73
N ASP A 161 1.66 -9.46 4.33
CA ASP A 161 1.72 -8.09 4.84
C ASP A 161 1.59 -8.05 6.37
N TRP A 162 0.70 -8.89 6.93
CA TRP A 162 0.56 -9.02 8.39
C TRP A 162 1.83 -9.54 9.05
N LEU A 163 2.47 -10.57 8.50
CA LEU A 163 3.75 -11.10 9.00
C LEU A 163 4.84 -10.03 8.99
N MET A 164 4.97 -9.27 7.89
CA MET A 164 5.96 -8.21 7.79
C MET A 164 5.73 -7.08 8.81
N ARG A 165 4.49 -6.63 8.99
CA ARG A 165 4.19 -5.46 9.84
C ARG A 165 4.16 -5.75 11.33
N PHE A 166 3.69 -6.91 11.73
CA PHE A 166 3.44 -7.23 13.14
C PHE A 166 4.42 -8.24 13.71
N TYR A 167 4.95 -9.11 12.86
CA TYR A 167 5.93 -10.14 13.27
C TYR A 167 7.33 -9.84 12.73
N GLN A 168 7.50 -8.74 11.99
CA GLN A 168 8.78 -8.24 11.47
C GLN A 168 9.50 -9.21 10.53
N PHE A 169 8.77 -10.13 9.90
CA PHE A 169 9.31 -10.98 8.85
C PHE A 169 9.87 -10.13 7.71
N LYS A 170 11.01 -10.54 7.21
CA LYS A 170 11.56 -9.98 5.96
C LYS A 170 10.91 -10.65 4.76
N VAL A 171 10.96 -9.98 3.61
CA VAL A 171 10.38 -10.52 2.37
C VAL A 171 11.00 -11.85 2.00
N ASP A 172 12.32 -11.96 2.11
CA ASP A 172 13.11 -13.16 1.77
C ASP A 172 12.89 -14.34 2.71
N GLU A 173 12.28 -14.13 3.87
CA GLU A 173 11.82 -15.21 4.74
C GLU A 173 10.46 -15.76 4.28
N ILE A 174 9.63 -14.93 3.65
CA ILE A 174 8.28 -15.30 3.20
C ILE A 174 8.32 -15.88 1.79
N VAL A 175 9.01 -15.19 0.87
CA VAL A 175 9.20 -15.56 -0.55
C VAL A 175 10.65 -15.28 -0.94
N ASP A 176 11.20 -16.09 -1.84
CA ASP A 176 12.59 -15.98 -2.29
C ASP A 176 12.71 -16.22 -3.81
N ASP A 177 13.92 -16.40 -4.33
CA ASP A 177 14.12 -16.65 -5.76
C ASP A 177 13.68 -18.06 -6.19
N ALA A 178 13.72 -19.03 -5.27
CA ALA A 178 13.26 -20.39 -5.54
C ALA A 178 11.72 -20.49 -5.46
N TYR A 179 11.11 -19.70 -4.57
CA TYR A 179 9.68 -19.65 -4.35
C TYR A 179 9.20 -18.18 -4.40
N PRO A 180 9.12 -17.58 -5.60
CA PRO A 180 8.83 -16.15 -5.76
C PRO A 180 7.35 -15.79 -5.57
N ASP A 181 6.46 -16.77 -5.59
CA ASP A 181 5.03 -16.61 -5.41
C ASP A 181 4.56 -17.32 -4.14
N LEU A 182 3.56 -16.75 -3.48
CA LEU A 182 2.93 -17.32 -2.29
C LEU A 182 2.16 -18.59 -2.65
N ASP A 183 2.21 -19.58 -1.78
CA ASP A 183 1.42 -20.77 -1.91
C ASP A 183 -0.08 -20.45 -1.77
N LEU A 184 -0.90 -20.95 -2.68
CA LEU A 184 -2.34 -20.71 -2.67
C LEU A 184 -3.10 -21.70 -1.78
N GLU A 185 -2.54 -22.90 -1.54
CA GLU A 185 -3.17 -23.96 -0.73
C GLU A 185 -2.94 -23.73 0.77
N ILE A 186 -1.73 -23.28 1.16
CA ILE A 186 -1.36 -23.04 2.55
C ILE A 186 -1.05 -21.58 2.81
N ASP A 187 -1.23 -21.12 4.05
CA ASP A 187 -0.93 -19.74 4.42
C ASP A 187 0.60 -19.47 4.51
N PRO A 188 1.05 -18.22 4.37
CA PRO A 188 2.48 -17.89 4.35
C PRO A 188 3.22 -18.28 5.62
N LYS A 189 2.59 -18.27 6.80
CA LYS A 189 3.22 -18.68 8.05
C LYS A 189 3.46 -20.20 8.09
N LEU A 190 2.46 -20.99 7.67
CA LEU A 190 2.62 -22.43 7.55
C LEU A 190 3.65 -22.77 6.47
N SER A 191 3.61 -22.11 5.33
CA SER A 191 4.61 -22.29 4.25
C SER A 191 6.03 -22.03 4.77
N TRP A 192 6.23 -20.95 5.54
CA TRP A 192 7.51 -20.67 6.18
C TRP A 192 7.92 -21.80 7.15
N ALA A 193 7.02 -22.22 8.04
CA ALA A 193 7.30 -23.27 9.03
C ALA A 193 7.71 -24.59 8.38
N LEU A 194 7.06 -24.98 7.28
CA LEU A 194 7.40 -26.20 6.55
C LEU A 194 8.77 -26.14 5.84
N ARG A 195 9.21 -24.93 5.49
CA ARG A 195 10.54 -24.69 4.88
C ARG A 195 11.67 -24.55 5.92
N HIS A 196 11.32 -24.40 7.21
CA HIS A 196 12.25 -24.21 8.32
C HIS A 196 12.04 -25.24 9.43
N PRO A 197 12.10 -26.57 9.13
CA PRO A 197 11.88 -27.60 10.13
C PRO A 197 12.92 -27.56 11.27
N GLU A 198 14.09 -26.98 11.03
CA GLU A 198 15.14 -26.76 12.03
C GLU A 198 14.74 -25.79 13.15
N GLN A 199 13.70 -24.99 12.93
CA GLN A 199 13.15 -24.07 13.93
C GLN A 199 12.14 -24.76 14.87
N PHE A 200 11.85 -26.04 14.68
CA PHE A 200 10.82 -26.76 15.42
C PHE A 200 11.35 -28.08 16.01
N PRO A 201 10.88 -28.48 17.22
CA PRO A 201 9.96 -27.73 18.09
C PRO A 201 10.63 -26.49 18.71
N ILE A 202 9.84 -25.46 18.96
CA ILE A 202 10.33 -24.26 19.66
C ILE A 202 10.45 -24.58 21.16
N ASP A 203 11.66 -24.47 21.71
CA ASP A 203 11.89 -24.50 23.15
C ASP A 203 11.60 -23.09 23.71
N ILE A 204 10.45 -22.92 24.35
CA ILE A 204 10.02 -21.64 24.90
C ILE A 204 10.96 -21.10 26.01
N ASN A 205 11.82 -21.95 26.58
CA ASN A 205 12.81 -21.51 27.57
C ASN A 205 14.08 -20.95 26.91
N ARG A 206 14.20 -21.07 25.59
CA ARG A 206 15.34 -20.61 24.79
C ARG A 206 14.91 -19.65 23.66
N ALA A 207 13.61 -19.39 23.53
CA ALA A 207 13.10 -18.44 22.56
C ALA A 207 13.40 -17.02 23.08
N ASP A 208 14.21 -16.28 22.31
CA ASP A 208 14.51 -14.85 22.54
C ASP A 208 13.36 -13.95 22.06
#